data_ae4bef0953f6a6471e17a4f30dee92a6
#
_entry.id   ae4bef0953f6a6471e17a4f30dee92a6
#
_cell.length_a   1.000
_cell.length_b   1.000
_cell.length_c   1.000
_cell.angle_alpha   90.00
_cell.angle_beta   90.00
_cell.angle_gamma   90.00
#
_symmetry.space_group_name_H-M   'P 1'
#
loop_
_entity.id
_entity.type
_entity.pdbx_description
1 polymer ?
#
loop_
_entity_poly.entity_id
_entity_poly.type
_entity_poly.pdbx_seq_one_letter_code
_entity_poly.pdbx_strand_id
1 'polypeptide(L)'
;MRFFRSIGVLTAVFVCGLVVAGVRAQGQQPPAGGRQGGAAAAATNLKVLPKDMTRQQLFPIMQSWQKALGATNCAYCHVEDMANRASDDNPKKEIARKMVQMTMDLNKTLDAIGTPGTPDAPKVTCFTCHRGAAKPLTVPPASGGF
;
A
#
# COMPACT_ATOMS: atom_id res chain seq x y z
N MET A 1 -66.76 -20.46 33.56
CA MET A 1 -66.63 -20.27 35.04
C MET A 1 -65.47 -19.28 35.22
N ARG A 2 -65.81 -18.02 35.49
CA ARG A 2 -65.66 -17.35 36.82
C ARG A 2 -64.16 -17.30 37.21
N PHE A 3 -63.47 -16.19 37.58
CA PHE A 3 -63.85 -14.93 38.22
C PHE A 3 -62.77 -13.88 37.94
N PHE A 4 -63.12 -12.72 37.56
CA PHE A 4 -62.84 -11.36 38.07
C PHE A 4 -61.94 -11.30 39.33
N ARG A 5 -60.93 -10.39 39.27
CA ARG A 5 -60.80 -9.34 40.27
C ARG A 5 -59.77 -8.28 39.85
N SER A 6 -60.33 -7.11 39.69
CA SER A 6 -59.68 -5.80 39.74
C SER A 6 -59.06 -5.52 41.10
N ILE A 7 -58.28 -4.50 41.17
CA ILE A 7 -57.85 -3.58 42.24
C ILE A 7 -56.34 -3.33 42.01
N GLY A 8 -55.80 -2.17 41.94
CA GLY A 8 -56.22 -0.85 42.25
C GLY A 8 -55.11 0.14 41.93
N VAL A 9 -55.49 1.28 41.58
CA VAL A 9 -54.72 2.51 41.29
C VAL A 9 -53.84 2.89 42.49
N LEU A 10 -52.58 3.25 42.19
CA LEU A 10 -51.81 4.21 42.97
C LEU A 10 -50.87 4.99 42.11
N THR A 11 -51.27 6.15 41.72
CA THR A 11 -50.49 7.24 41.15
C THR A 11 -49.44 7.70 42.14
N ALA A 12 -48.21 7.54 41.83
CA ALA A 12 -47.13 8.29 42.46
C ALA A 12 -46.45 9.15 41.39
N VAL A 13 -46.82 10.39 41.38
CA VAL A 13 -46.15 11.45 40.61
C VAL A 13 -44.81 11.71 41.29
N PHE A 14 -43.74 11.22 40.72
CA PHE A 14 -42.38 11.61 41.09
C PHE A 14 -41.86 12.63 40.07
N VAL A 15 -42.01 13.89 40.43
CA VAL A 15 -41.32 15.01 39.76
C VAL A 15 -39.86 14.91 40.13
N CYS A 16 -39.05 14.31 39.31
CA CYS A 16 -37.62 14.34 39.47
C CYS A 16 -37.02 15.29 38.42
N GLY A 17 -36.52 16.41 38.92
CA GLY A 17 -35.97 17.49 38.13
C GLY A 17 -34.82 17.00 37.21
N LEU A 18 -34.95 17.31 35.95
CA LEU A 18 -33.90 17.17 34.96
C LEU A 18 -32.83 18.25 35.21
N VAL A 19 -31.78 17.88 35.94
CA VAL A 19 -30.51 18.61 35.86
C VAL A 19 -29.82 18.16 34.59
N VAL A 20 -30.00 18.92 33.52
CA VAL A 20 -29.21 18.77 32.31
C VAL A 20 -27.81 19.29 32.61
N ALA A 21 -26.95 18.44 33.13
CA ALA A 21 -25.53 18.69 33.14
C ALA A 21 -25.05 18.63 31.66
N GLY A 22 -24.85 19.81 31.09
CA GLY A 22 -24.22 19.94 29.75
C GLY A 22 -22.82 19.34 29.77
N VAL A 23 -22.72 18.10 29.35
CA VAL A 23 -21.43 17.51 28.98
C VAL A 23 -20.97 18.24 27.72
N ARG A 24 -20.17 19.28 27.94
CA ARG A 24 -19.35 19.83 26.84
C ARG A 24 -18.45 18.69 26.39
N ALA A 25 -18.76 18.08 25.25
CA ALA A 25 -17.82 17.29 24.51
C ALA A 25 -16.64 18.21 24.20
N GLN A 26 -15.57 18.08 24.98
CA GLN A 26 -14.28 18.62 24.61
C GLN A 26 -13.89 17.84 23.36
N GLY A 27 -14.09 18.48 22.20
CA GLY A 27 -13.52 18.02 20.95
C GLY A 27 -12.03 17.83 21.19
N GLN A 28 -11.61 16.58 21.28
CA GLN A 28 -10.20 16.24 21.18
C GLN A 28 -9.75 16.71 19.81
N GLN A 29 -9.16 17.88 19.80
CA GLN A 29 -8.40 18.39 18.67
C GLN A 29 -7.31 17.33 18.40
N PRO A 30 -7.29 16.71 17.22
CA PRO A 30 -6.21 15.79 16.90
C PRO A 30 -4.88 16.57 17.02
N PRO A 31 -3.81 15.95 17.52
CA PRO A 31 -2.54 16.63 17.70
C PRO A 31 -2.13 17.27 16.38
N ALA A 32 -2.02 18.58 16.37
CA ALA A 32 -1.46 19.34 15.27
C ALA A 32 0.01 18.97 15.16
N GLY A 33 0.34 18.08 14.23
CA GLY A 33 1.71 17.62 14.03
C GLY A 33 1.89 16.40 13.16
N GLY A 34 0.83 15.75 12.69
CA GLY A 34 0.94 14.69 11.70
C GLY A 34 1.05 15.28 10.31
N ARG A 35 2.19 15.07 9.64
CA ARG A 35 2.40 15.37 8.22
C ARG A 35 1.32 14.69 7.38
N GLN A 36 0.16 15.31 7.22
CA GLN A 36 -0.96 14.82 6.39
C GLN A 36 -0.72 14.96 4.88
N GLY A 37 0.51 15.20 4.44
CA GLY A 37 0.85 15.34 3.03
C GLY A 37 1.31 14.05 2.33
N GLY A 38 1.26 12.87 2.99
CA GLY A 38 2.03 11.74 2.51
C GLY A 38 1.35 10.84 1.48
N ALA A 39 0.12 10.44 1.70
CA ALA A 39 -0.49 9.33 0.95
C ALA A 39 -1.17 9.78 -0.35
N ALA A 40 -1.87 10.92 -0.33
CA ALA A 40 -2.62 11.41 -1.50
C ALA A 40 -1.79 12.29 -2.45
N ALA A 41 -0.61 12.77 -2.01
CA ALA A 41 0.26 13.57 -2.87
C ALA A 41 0.88 12.71 -3.99
N ALA A 42 0.91 13.24 -5.20
CA ALA A 42 1.62 12.62 -6.31
C ALA A 42 3.09 12.41 -5.96
N ALA A 43 3.64 11.30 -6.40
CA ALA A 43 5.06 11.04 -6.27
C ALA A 43 5.83 11.90 -7.32
N THR A 44 7.01 12.37 -6.92
CA THR A 44 7.84 13.18 -7.80
C THR A 44 8.93 12.35 -8.44
N ASN A 45 9.45 12.79 -9.60
CA ASN A 45 10.54 12.14 -10.33
C ASN A 45 10.22 10.72 -10.81
N LEU A 46 8.97 10.45 -11.19
CA LEU A 46 8.58 9.21 -11.84
C LEU A 46 8.94 9.29 -13.33
N LYS A 47 9.87 8.43 -13.80
CA LYS A 47 10.35 8.41 -15.20
C LYS A 47 9.76 7.23 -15.99
N VAL A 48 9.48 6.10 -15.33
CA VAL A 48 9.03 4.87 -15.97
C VAL A 48 7.65 4.40 -15.47
N LEU A 49 7.10 5.08 -14.51
CA LEU A 49 5.75 4.85 -13.97
C LEU A 49 4.86 6.05 -14.26
N PRO A 50 3.53 5.91 -14.23
CA PRO A 50 2.59 7.02 -14.42
C PRO A 50 2.93 8.19 -13.50
N LYS A 51 2.98 9.41 -14.07
CA LYS A 51 3.45 10.60 -13.34
C LYS A 51 2.46 11.10 -12.30
N ASP A 52 1.21 10.73 -12.42
CA ASP A 52 0.10 11.05 -11.52
C ASP A 52 -0.06 10.05 -10.38
N MET A 53 0.79 9.00 -10.36
CA MET A 53 0.74 7.97 -9.32
C MET A 53 1.00 8.57 -7.94
N THR A 54 0.11 8.29 -7.01
CA THR A 54 0.25 8.71 -5.62
C THR A 54 1.30 7.88 -4.88
N ARG A 55 1.83 8.39 -3.78
CA ARG A 55 2.74 7.64 -2.92
C ARG A 55 2.12 6.34 -2.38
N GLN A 56 0.82 6.35 -2.12
CA GLN A 56 0.11 5.17 -1.64
C GLN A 56 0.07 4.06 -2.69
N GLN A 57 -0.14 4.40 -3.95
CA GLN A 57 -0.10 3.46 -5.07
C GLN A 57 1.32 2.96 -5.37
N LEU A 58 2.30 3.85 -5.21
CA LEU A 58 3.70 3.55 -5.48
C LEU A 58 4.32 2.61 -4.46
N PHE A 59 3.92 2.72 -3.19
CA PHE A 59 4.55 1.98 -2.08
C PHE A 59 4.55 0.46 -2.26
N PRO A 60 3.42 -0.21 -2.58
CA PRO A 60 3.40 -1.66 -2.81
C PRO A 60 4.26 -2.08 -4.00
N ILE A 61 4.38 -1.24 -5.04
CA ILE A 61 5.26 -1.49 -6.18
C ILE A 61 6.72 -1.51 -5.72
N MET A 62 7.15 -0.50 -4.95
CA MET A 62 8.51 -0.44 -4.41
C MET A 62 8.80 -1.62 -3.49
N GLN A 63 7.85 -2.04 -2.67
CA GLN A 63 8.00 -3.23 -1.82
C GLN A 63 8.15 -4.51 -2.65
N SER A 64 7.40 -4.66 -3.73
CA SER A 64 7.52 -5.84 -4.60
C SER A 64 8.90 -5.90 -5.26
N TRP A 65 9.42 -4.76 -5.72
CA TRP A 65 10.76 -4.68 -6.30
C TRP A 65 11.85 -4.97 -5.26
N GLN A 66 11.70 -4.41 -4.05
CA GLN A 66 12.61 -4.68 -2.93
C GLN A 66 12.69 -6.17 -2.62
N LYS A 67 11.54 -6.85 -2.52
CA LYS A 67 11.47 -8.30 -2.29
C LYS A 67 12.08 -9.09 -3.45
N ALA A 68 11.81 -8.69 -4.68
CA ALA A 68 12.34 -9.36 -5.86
C ALA A 68 13.87 -9.32 -5.92
N LEU A 69 14.48 -8.25 -5.42
CA LEU A 69 15.93 -8.05 -5.39
C LEU A 69 16.59 -8.56 -4.10
N GLY A 70 15.83 -9.00 -3.09
CA GLY A 70 16.37 -9.34 -1.77
C GLY A 70 16.96 -8.13 -1.05
N ALA A 71 16.56 -6.92 -1.40
CA ALA A 71 17.03 -5.71 -0.75
C ALA A 71 16.43 -5.58 0.65
N THR A 72 17.25 -5.26 1.65
CA THR A 72 16.83 -5.22 3.06
C THR A 72 16.13 -3.92 3.45
N ASN A 73 16.40 -2.83 2.72
CA ASN A 73 15.83 -1.51 3.02
C ASN A 73 15.69 -0.66 1.74
N CYS A 74 15.05 0.51 1.90
CA CYS A 74 14.81 1.44 0.79
C CYS A 74 16.10 2.14 0.31
N ALA A 75 17.10 2.29 1.17
CA ALA A 75 18.38 2.93 0.82
C ALA A 75 19.19 2.11 -0.19
N TYR A 76 18.80 0.88 -0.46
CA TYR A 76 19.39 0.11 -1.55
C TYR A 76 19.29 0.83 -2.90
N CYS A 77 18.16 1.48 -3.20
CA CYS A 77 17.92 2.22 -4.43
C CYS A 77 17.75 3.73 -4.24
N HIS A 78 17.47 4.19 -3.03
CA HIS A 78 17.28 5.58 -2.70
C HIS A 78 18.44 6.12 -1.87
N VAL A 79 18.57 7.44 -1.78
CA VAL A 79 19.45 8.07 -0.79
C VAL A 79 18.95 7.75 0.63
N GLU A 80 19.84 7.78 1.63
CA GLU A 80 19.49 7.46 3.01
C GLU A 80 18.48 8.45 3.59
N ASP A 81 18.58 9.72 3.21
CA ASP A 81 17.56 10.71 3.55
C ASP A 81 16.24 10.41 2.83
N MET A 82 15.32 9.78 3.55
CA MET A 82 14.01 9.40 3.02
C MET A 82 13.11 10.60 2.69
N ALA A 83 13.41 11.81 3.17
CA ALA A 83 12.73 13.02 2.74
C ALA A 83 13.11 13.37 1.28
N ASN A 84 14.33 13.03 0.88
CA ASN A 84 14.89 13.27 -0.45
C ASN A 84 14.88 12.03 -1.35
N ARG A 85 13.98 11.09 -1.13
CA ARG A 85 13.87 9.84 -1.93
C ARG A 85 13.64 10.06 -3.42
N ALA A 86 13.25 11.28 -3.83
CA ALA A 86 13.11 11.66 -5.23
C ALA A 86 14.46 11.88 -5.92
N SER A 87 15.56 12.11 -5.17
CA SER A 87 16.91 12.28 -5.71
C SER A 87 17.32 11.11 -6.60
N ASP A 88 18.13 11.39 -7.60
CA ASP A 88 18.75 10.42 -8.51
C ASP A 88 20.22 10.14 -8.15
N ASP A 89 20.72 10.62 -7.00
CA ASP A 89 22.12 10.47 -6.59
C ASP A 89 22.53 9.00 -6.36
N ASN A 90 21.58 8.12 -6.03
CA ASN A 90 21.89 6.69 -5.96
C ASN A 90 21.80 6.07 -7.37
N PRO A 91 22.92 5.61 -7.95
CA PRO A 91 22.96 5.08 -9.33
C PRO A 91 22.11 3.82 -9.52
N LYS A 92 21.83 3.06 -8.47
CA LYS A 92 20.95 1.89 -8.53
C LYS A 92 19.52 2.24 -8.93
N LYS A 93 19.08 3.47 -8.63
CA LYS A 93 17.76 3.96 -9.02
C LYS A 93 17.62 4.04 -10.55
N GLU A 94 18.65 4.51 -11.24
CA GLU A 94 18.63 4.56 -12.70
C GLU A 94 18.73 3.16 -13.32
N ILE A 95 19.55 2.27 -12.74
CA ILE A 95 19.60 0.86 -13.14
C ILE A 95 18.22 0.22 -12.99
N ALA A 96 17.54 0.43 -11.86
CA ALA A 96 16.20 -0.09 -11.64
C ALA A 96 15.19 0.41 -12.68
N ARG A 97 15.25 1.68 -13.08
CA ARG A 97 14.39 2.23 -14.15
C ARG A 97 14.60 1.50 -15.48
N LYS A 98 15.85 1.26 -15.87
CA LYS A 98 16.16 0.51 -17.09
C LYS A 98 15.65 -0.92 -17.02
N MET A 99 15.76 -1.58 -15.86
CA MET A 99 15.22 -2.94 -15.66
C MET A 99 13.70 -2.96 -15.72
N VAL A 100 13.03 -1.95 -15.17
CA VAL A 100 11.57 -1.80 -15.27
C VAL A 100 11.16 -1.64 -16.73
N GLN A 101 11.83 -0.74 -17.47
CA GLN A 101 11.54 -0.55 -18.89
C GLN A 101 11.70 -1.85 -19.67
N MET A 102 12.81 -2.56 -19.47
CA MET A 102 13.05 -3.86 -20.09
C MET A 102 11.94 -4.87 -19.77
N THR A 103 11.47 -4.92 -18.51
CA THR A 103 10.38 -5.81 -18.09
C THR A 103 9.06 -5.43 -18.78
N MET A 104 8.78 -4.15 -18.93
CA MET A 104 7.60 -3.66 -19.66
C MET A 104 7.65 -4.04 -21.14
N ASP A 105 8.79 -3.86 -21.79
CA ASP A 105 8.97 -4.19 -23.21
C ASP A 105 8.87 -5.70 -23.45
N LEU A 106 9.44 -6.50 -22.53
CA LEU A 106 9.31 -7.95 -22.56
C LEU A 106 7.85 -8.40 -22.42
N ASN A 107 7.11 -7.84 -21.50
CA ASN A 107 5.69 -8.15 -21.33
C ASN A 107 4.86 -7.75 -22.57
N LYS A 108 5.19 -6.61 -23.19
CA LYS A 108 4.57 -6.21 -24.46
C LYS A 108 4.86 -7.22 -25.58
N THR A 109 6.08 -7.73 -25.64
CA THR A 109 6.47 -8.77 -26.60
C THR A 109 5.72 -10.08 -26.31
N LEU A 110 5.63 -10.48 -25.04
CA LEU A 110 4.88 -11.66 -24.63
C LEU A 110 3.38 -11.55 -24.96
N ASP A 111 2.80 -10.37 -24.82
CA ASP A 111 1.41 -10.12 -25.21
C ASP A 111 1.20 -10.29 -26.72
N ALA A 112 2.21 -9.93 -27.54
CA ALA A 112 2.17 -10.09 -28.99
C ALA A 112 2.36 -11.54 -29.44
N ILE A 113 3.16 -12.32 -28.70
CA ILE A 113 3.41 -13.75 -28.97
C ILE A 113 2.26 -14.61 -28.43
N GLY A 114 1.72 -14.18 -27.30
CA GLY A 114 0.89 -14.99 -26.41
C GLY A 114 -0.45 -15.39 -27.01
N THR A 115 -1.14 -16.23 -26.30
CA THR A 115 -2.47 -16.74 -26.67
C THR A 115 -3.44 -15.57 -26.72
N PRO A 116 -3.91 -15.14 -27.89
CA PRO A 116 -4.88 -14.06 -27.97
C PRO A 116 -6.11 -14.38 -27.12
N GLY A 117 -6.50 -13.46 -26.26
CA GLY A 117 -7.71 -13.59 -25.46
C GLY A 117 -7.54 -14.22 -24.08
N THR A 118 -6.32 -14.45 -23.60
CA THR A 118 -6.05 -14.83 -22.20
C THR A 118 -5.65 -13.56 -21.41
N PRO A 119 -6.59 -12.86 -20.77
CA PRO A 119 -6.29 -11.63 -20.02
C PRO A 119 -5.37 -11.88 -18.82
N ASP A 120 -5.27 -13.12 -18.36
CA ASP A 120 -4.51 -13.54 -17.19
C ASP A 120 -3.18 -14.25 -17.53
N ALA A 121 -2.65 -14.06 -18.73
CA ALA A 121 -1.34 -14.62 -19.08
C ALA A 121 -0.27 -14.15 -18.06
N PRO A 122 0.56 -15.07 -17.53
CA PRO A 122 1.58 -14.73 -16.57
C PRO A 122 2.51 -13.63 -17.11
N LYS A 123 2.66 -12.56 -16.35
CA LYS A 123 3.56 -11.47 -16.72
C LYS A 123 4.93 -11.69 -16.10
N VAL A 124 5.97 -11.33 -16.85
CA VAL A 124 7.33 -11.27 -16.33
C VAL A 124 7.41 -10.10 -15.34
N THR A 125 7.99 -10.37 -14.19
CA THR A 125 8.23 -9.38 -13.14
C THR A 125 9.70 -9.34 -12.76
N CYS A 126 10.12 -8.40 -11.93
CA CYS A 126 11.48 -8.39 -11.38
C CYS A 126 11.82 -9.73 -10.71
N PHE A 127 10.85 -10.33 -10.01
CA PHE A 127 11.06 -11.61 -9.31
C PHE A 127 11.30 -12.78 -10.27
N THR A 128 10.77 -12.75 -11.48
CA THR A 128 10.95 -13.81 -12.48
C THR A 128 12.44 -14.10 -12.76
N CYS A 129 13.25 -13.03 -12.79
CA CYS A 129 14.68 -13.14 -13.01
C CYS A 129 15.49 -13.11 -11.72
N HIS A 130 15.12 -12.22 -10.78
CA HIS A 130 15.93 -11.94 -9.60
C HIS A 130 15.72 -12.93 -8.45
N ARG A 131 14.51 -13.46 -8.27
CA ARG A 131 14.20 -14.51 -7.25
C ARG A 131 14.69 -14.21 -5.83
N GLY A 132 14.67 -12.96 -5.41
CA GLY A 132 15.15 -12.53 -4.10
C GLY A 132 16.65 -12.22 -4.05
N ALA A 133 17.32 -12.08 -5.18
CA ALA A 133 18.73 -11.72 -5.25
C ALA A 133 18.97 -10.61 -6.28
N ALA A 134 19.79 -9.62 -5.92
CA ALA A 134 20.11 -8.50 -6.81
C ALA A 134 20.81 -8.94 -8.10
N LYS A 135 21.57 -10.04 -8.06
CA LYS A 135 22.21 -10.65 -9.21
C LYS A 135 21.44 -11.92 -9.58
N PRO A 136 20.75 -11.95 -10.73
CA PRO A 136 20.06 -13.15 -11.20
C PRO A 136 21.01 -14.33 -11.37
N LEU A 137 20.51 -15.55 -11.18
CA LEU A 137 21.24 -16.75 -11.52
C LEU A 137 21.33 -16.87 -13.06
N THR A 138 22.52 -17.19 -13.54
CA THR A 138 22.79 -17.42 -14.98
C THR A 138 22.89 -18.91 -15.33
N VAL A 139 22.94 -19.76 -14.30
CA VAL A 139 22.95 -21.21 -14.39
C VAL A 139 21.99 -21.79 -13.37
N PRO A 140 21.41 -22.98 -13.63
CA PRO A 140 20.59 -23.67 -12.63
C PRO A 140 21.40 -23.94 -11.36
N PRO A 141 20.77 -23.90 -10.16
CA PRO A 141 21.44 -24.32 -8.93
C PRO A 141 21.83 -25.80 -9.02
N ALA A 142 22.99 -26.15 -8.46
CA ALA A 142 23.57 -27.51 -8.52
C ALA A 142 22.69 -28.61 -7.88
N SER A 143 21.81 -28.25 -6.95
CA SER A 143 20.79 -29.12 -6.38
C SER A 143 19.43 -28.63 -6.84
N GLY A 144 18.67 -29.47 -7.53
CA GLY A 144 17.37 -29.15 -8.13
C GLY A 144 16.30 -28.72 -7.12
N GLY A 145 16.43 -27.51 -6.63
CA GLY A 145 15.43 -26.82 -5.83
C GLY A 145 14.59 -25.91 -6.75
N PHE A 146 13.47 -26.41 -7.22
CA PHE A 146 12.34 -25.64 -7.71
C PHE A 146 11.17 -25.91 -6.79
#